data_035dc5ae7ce7cd97b23b0fc3a95f53e0
#
_entry.id   035dc5ae7ce7cd97b23b0fc3a95f53e0
#
_cell.length_a   1.000
_cell.length_b   1.000
_cell.length_c   1.000
_cell.angle_alpha   90.00
_cell.angle_beta   90.00
_cell.angle_gamma   90.00
#
_symmetry.space_group_name_H-M   'P 1'
#
loop_
_entity.id
_entity.type
_entity.pdbx_description
1 polymer ?
#
loop_
_entity_poly.entity_id
_entity_poly.type
_entity_poly.pdbx_seq_one_letter_code
_entity_poly.pdbx_strand_id
1 'polypeptide(L)'
;GNWHQLLISGNGTRWQPAGVGRWLKTLGIFGQRSRQKTLPEALFRLSNRQIALFLRHLWATDGSITLARDGRVRIYFATASHQLAVDVSDLLLRFGIVCRLRHVSQAGGQGWYTADVSGVQDQLIFLDKVGVFGDQQARLPAIRSVLTQRAVNTNVDTLPNEVFDHIKARMHDRGITHRRMAAMRGTAYGGSAHFAF
;
A
#
# COMPACT_ATOMS: atom_id res chain seq x y z
N GLY A 1 -8.17 14.24 24.80
CA GLY A 1 -7.18 15.12 24.16
C GLY A 1 -7.88 16.23 23.42
N ASN A 2 -7.30 17.42 23.40
CA ASN A 2 -7.81 18.55 22.64
C ASN A 2 -7.54 18.30 21.16
N TRP A 3 -8.60 18.23 20.37
CA TRP A 3 -8.49 18.20 18.90
C TRP A 3 -9.04 19.51 18.34
N HIS A 4 -8.44 19.97 17.26
CA HIS A 4 -8.85 21.19 16.57
C HIS A 4 -9.23 20.83 15.14
N GLN A 5 -10.38 21.34 14.69
CA GLN A 5 -10.81 21.26 13.30
C GLN A 5 -10.51 22.55 12.59
N LEU A 6 -9.68 22.50 11.56
CA LEU A 6 -9.46 23.63 10.67
C LEU A 6 -10.41 23.53 9.46
N LEU A 7 -11.24 24.54 9.28
CA LEU A 7 -12.13 24.64 8.12
C LEU A 7 -11.48 25.54 7.09
N ILE A 8 -11.16 24.99 5.92
CA ILE A 8 -10.73 25.78 4.76
C ILE A 8 -11.97 26.10 3.94
N SER A 9 -12.44 27.34 4.00
CA SER A 9 -13.60 27.80 3.24
C SER A 9 -13.21 28.89 2.25
N GLY A 10 -13.89 28.92 1.11
CA GLY A 10 -13.80 30.00 0.12
C GLY A 10 -15.07 30.86 0.12
N ASN A 11 -15.06 31.96 -0.62
CA ASN A 11 -16.20 32.91 -0.74
C ASN A 11 -17.34 32.43 -1.66
N GLY A 12 -17.33 31.11 -2.01
CA GLY A 12 -18.36 30.52 -2.85
C GLY A 12 -19.48 29.85 -2.07
N THR A 13 -20.50 29.39 -2.80
CA THR A 13 -21.60 28.57 -2.28
C THR A 13 -21.30 27.09 -2.51
N ARG A 14 -22.10 26.21 -1.88
CA ARG A 14 -22.01 24.74 -2.14
C ARG A 14 -22.19 24.40 -3.64
N TRP A 15 -22.99 25.17 -4.35
CA TRP A 15 -23.31 24.93 -5.77
C TRP A 15 -22.31 25.62 -6.71
N GLN A 16 -21.70 26.73 -6.25
CA GLN A 16 -20.68 27.48 -6.97
C GLN A 16 -19.47 27.69 -6.05
N PRO A 17 -18.67 26.67 -5.82
CA PRO A 17 -17.52 26.79 -4.94
C PRO A 17 -16.47 27.75 -5.53
N ALA A 18 -15.88 28.57 -4.67
CA ALA A 18 -14.73 29.41 -5.00
C ALA A 18 -13.46 28.92 -4.30
N GLY A 19 -12.32 29.50 -4.63
CA GLY A 19 -11.04 29.15 -4.01
C GLY A 19 -10.70 27.65 -4.13
N VAL A 20 -10.34 27.03 -3.01
CA VAL A 20 -9.96 25.61 -2.96
C VAL A 20 -11.09 24.70 -3.45
N GLY A 21 -12.34 25.00 -3.10
CA GLY A 21 -13.49 24.21 -3.56
C GLY A 21 -13.63 24.18 -5.08
N ARG A 22 -13.42 25.34 -5.75
CA ARG A 22 -13.41 25.41 -7.21
C ARG A 22 -12.27 24.60 -7.81
N TRP A 23 -11.09 24.69 -7.22
CA TRP A 23 -9.93 23.91 -7.64
C TRP A 23 -10.18 22.40 -7.55
N LEU A 24 -10.70 21.91 -6.41
CA LEU A 24 -11.07 20.51 -6.24
C LEU A 24 -12.15 20.06 -7.24
N LYS A 25 -13.10 20.95 -7.58
CA LYS A 25 -14.11 20.69 -8.62
C LYS A 25 -13.47 20.52 -10.00
N THR A 26 -12.53 21.40 -10.34
CA THR A 26 -11.77 21.31 -11.61
C THR A 26 -10.96 20.01 -11.69
N LEU A 27 -10.43 19.53 -10.56
CA LEU A 27 -9.72 18.26 -10.46
C LEU A 27 -10.64 17.01 -10.41
N GLY A 28 -11.97 17.20 -10.39
CA GLY A 28 -12.94 16.12 -10.37
C GLY A 28 -13.08 15.38 -9.03
N ILE A 29 -12.50 15.92 -7.94
CA ILE A 29 -12.48 15.28 -6.61
C ILE A 29 -13.32 16.02 -5.55
N PHE A 30 -14.03 17.08 -5.93
CA PHE A 30 -14.88 17.84 -5.02
C PHE A 30 -16.09 17.02 -4.57
N GLY A 31 -16.34 16.97 -3.25
CA GLY A 31 -17.51 16.32 -2.69
C GLY A 31 -17.44 14.79 -2.59
N GLN A 32 -16.32 14.18 -2.93
CA GLN A 32 -16.11 12.73 -2.77
C GLN A 32 -16.17 12.32 -1.29
N ARG A 33 -16.96 11.29 -1.00
CA ARG A 33 -17.02 10.68 0.32
C ARG A 33 -15.85 9.71 0.50
N SER A 34 -15.56 9.31 1.75
CA SER A 34 -14.39 8.51 2.11
C SER A 34 -14.16 7.29 1.20
N ARG A 35 -15.23 6.58 0.78
CA ARG A 35 -15.13 5.40 -0.08
C ARG A 35 -15.08 5.69 -1.59
N GLN A 36 -15.36 6.93 -1.96
CA GLN A 36 -15.39 7.39 -3.35
C GLN A 36 -14.10 8.13 -3.73
N LYS A 37 -13.21 8.33 -2.78
CA LYS A 37 -11.97 9.07 -3.00
C LYS A 37 -11.12 8.39 -4.08
N THR A 38 -10.63 9.20 -5.01
CA THR A 38 -9.69 8.82 -6.07
C THR A 38 -8.63 9.92 -6.18
N LEU A 39 -7.52 9.64 -6.82
CA LEU A 39 -6.57 10.67 -7.19
C LEU A 39 -6.97 11.32 -8.52
N PRO A 40 -6.75 12.64 -8.69
CA PRO A 40 -6.95 13.29 -9.98
C PRO A 40 -6.02 12.68 -11.04
N GLU A 41 -6.52 12.45 -12.23
CA GLU A 41 -5.72 11.92 -13.36
C GLU A 41 -4.46 12.76 -13.63
N ALA A 42 -4.54 14.06 -13.44
CA ALA A 42 -3.41 14.97 -13.62
C ALA A 42 -2.19 14.62 -12.76
N LEU A 43 -2.37 13.96 -11.59
CA LEU A 43 -1.27 13.53 -10.73
C LEU A 43 -0.38 12.50 -11.41
N PHE A 44 -0.95 11.59 -12.20
CA PHE A 44 -0.19 10.53 -12.89
C PHE A 44 0.71 11.05 -14.00
N ARG A 45 0.48 12.29 -14.44
CA ARG A 45 1.29 12.98 -15.47
C ARG A 45 2.41 13.85 -14.88
N LEU A 46 2.49 13.96 -13.56
CA LEU A 46 3.49 14.76 -12.88
C LEU A 46 4.88 14.08 -12.93
N SER A 47 5.93 14.88 -12.72
CA SER A 47 7.28 14.37 -12.53
C SER A 47 7.39 13.55 -11.23
N ASN A 48 8.35 12.62 -11.17
CA ASN A 48 8.58 11.83 -9.96
C ASN A 48 8.87 12.70 -8.72
N ARG A 49 9.53 13.85 -8.90
CA ARG A 49 9.76 14.80 -7.80
C ARG A 49 8.44 15.33 -7.21
N GLN A 50 7.49 15.68 -8.08
CA GLN A 50 6.17 16.19 -7.66
C GLN A 50 5.32 15.08 -7.05
N ILE A 51 5.34 13.88 -7.64
CA ILE A 51 4.65 12.70 -7.08
C ILE A 51 5.22 12.34 -5.71
N ALA A 52 6.55 12.35 -5.53
CA ALA A 52 7.18 12.11 -4.23
C ALA A 52 6.72 13.12 -3.18
N LEU A 53 6.65 14.41 -3.54
CA LEU A 53 6.17 15.46 -2.64
C LEU A 53 4.71 15.22 -2.26
N PHE A 54 3.86 14.90 -3.23
CA PHE A 54 2.44 14.56 -2.99
C PHE A 54 2.30 13.37 -2.05
N LEU A 55 2.98 12.25 -2.34
CA LEU A 55 2.95 11.04 -1.51
C LEU A 55 3.46 11.32 -0.09
N ARG A 56 4.49 12.15 0.06
CA ARG A 56 5.02 12.54 1.37
C ARG A 56 3.98 13.27 2.21
N HIS A 57 3.20 14.18 1.62
CA HIS A 57 2.09 14.86 2.29
C HIS A 57 0.95 13.89 2.60
N LEU A 58 0.61 13.01 1.66
CA LEU A 58 -0.42 12.00 1.86
C LEU A 58 -0.06 11.05 3.02
N TRP A 59 1.23 10.68 3.14
CA TRP A 59 1.73 9.84 4.23
C TRP A 59 1.72 10.56 5.59
N ALA A 60 1.83 11.87 5.61
CA ALA A 60 1.74 12.65 6.84
C ALA A 60 0.33 12.64 7.46
N THR A 61 -0.71 12.35 6.68
CA THR A 61 -2.12 12.30 7.13
C THR A 61 -2.59 10.86 7.38
N ASP A 62 -2.63 10.04 6.35
CA ASP A 62 -3.24 8.71 6.36
C ASP A 62 -2.22 7.57 6.21
N GLY A 63 -0.93 7.89 6.12
CA GLY A 63 0.16 6.93 6.08
C GLY A 63 0.70 6.59 7.47
N SER A 64 1.36 5.46 7.57
CA SER A 64 1.99 5.01 8.80
C SER A 64 3.37 4.44 8.53
N ILE A 65 4.33 4.79 9.39
CA ILE A 65 5.65 4.17 9.47
C ILE A 65 5.88 3.77 10.91
N THR A 66 6.03 2.48 11.16
CA THR A 66 6.22 1.94 12.50
C THR A 66 7.41 0.99 12.57
N LEU A 67 8.09 1.02 13.71
CA LEU A 67 9.09 0.05 14.12
C LEU A 67 8.54 -0.66 15.36
N ALA A 68 8.22 -1.94 15.23
CA ALA A 68 7.75 -2.76 16.33
C ALA A 68 8.93 -3.16 17.26
N ARG A 69 8.62 -3.60 18.49
CA ARG A 69 9.63 -4.02 19.48
C ARG A 69 10.49 -5.21 19.01
N ASP A 70 9.94 -6.07 18.16
CA ASP A 70 10.62 -7.20 17.54
C ASP A 70 11.43 -6.80 16.29
N GLY A 71 11.62 -5.50 16.06
CA GLY A 71 12.35 -4.95 14.93
C GLY A 71 11.57 -4.93 13.62
N ARG A 72 10.32 -5.40 13.53
CA ARG A 72 9.55 -5.33 12.28
C ARG A 72 9.23 -3.90 11.91
N VAL A 73 9.60 -3.54 10.69
CA VAL A 73 9.24 -2.26 10.06
C VAL A 73 7.96 -2.46 9.25
N ARG A 74 7.00 -1.55 9.42
CA ARG A 74 5.79 -1.50 8.58
C ARG A 74 5.66 -0.10 8.01
N ILE A 75 5.48 -0.03 6.70
CA ILE A 75 5.19 1.19 5.94
C ILE A 75 3.93 0.93 5.14
N TYR A 76 2.86 1.64 5.43
CA TYR A 76 1.60 1.46 4.72
C TYR A 76 0.77 2.73 4.66
N PHE A 77 -0.10 2.80 3.68
CA PHE A 77 -1.17 3.78 3.55
C PHE A 77 -2.51 3.09 3.78
N ALA A 78 -3.42 3.72 4.53
CA ALA A 78 -4.73 3.15 4.84
C ALA A 78 -5.86 4.06 4.37
N THR A 79 -6.90 3.49 3.74
CA THR A 79 -8.03 4.25 3.23
C THR A 79 -9.30 3.39 3.15
N ALA A 80 -10.46 4.02 3.28
CA ALA A 80 -11.74 3.38 3.05
C ALA A 80 -12.04 3.15 1.56
N SER A 81 -11.34 3.84 0.65
CA SER A 81 -11.52 3.71 -0.80
C SER A 81 -10.57 2.67 -1.39
N HIS A 82 -11.13 1.65 -2.05
CA HIS A 82 -10.33 0.69 -2.82
C HIS A 82 -9.57 1.40 -3.93
N GLN A 83 -10.25 2.25 -4.71
CA GLN A 83 -9.62 2.95 -5.82
C GLN A 83 -8.46 3.83 -5.37
N LEU A 84 -8.61 4.57 -4.26
CA LEU A 84 -7.51 5.38 -3.73
C LEU A 84 -6.30 4.53 -3.30
N ALA A 85 -6.54 3.31 -2.77
CA ALA A 85 -5.43 2.41 -2.43
C ALA A 85 -4.70 1.92 -3.69
N VAL A 86 -5.44 1.62 -4.77
CA VAL A 86 -4.88 1.29 -6.10
C VAL A 86 -4.09 2.47 -6.66
N ASP A 87 -4.70 3.66 -6.71
CA ASP A 87 -4.06 4.88 -7.23
C ASP A 87 -2.73 5.18 -6.54
N VAL A 88 -2.68 5.03 -5.21
CA VAL A 88 -1.45 5.21 -4.41
C VAL A 88 -0.41 4.15 -4.75
N SER A 89 -0.83 2.89 -4.91
CA SER A 89 0.06 1.80 -5.35
C SER A 89 0.67 2.09 -6.72
N ASP A 90 -0.14 2.57 -7.67
CA ASP A 90 0.31 2.92 -9.01
C ASP A 90 1.31 4.09 -9.02
N LEU A 91 1.10 5.10 -8.17
CA LEU A 91 2.09 6.18 -7.99
C LEU A 91 3.40 5.67 -7.40
N LEU A 92 3.36 4.69 -6.49
CA LEU A 92 4.57 4.09 -5.89
C LEU A 92 5.34 3.24 -6.90
N LEU A 93 4.67 2.62 -7.87
CA LEU A 93 5.33 1.91 -8.98
C LEU A 93 6.25 2.82 -9.81
N ARG A 94 5.98 4.15 -9.87
CA ARG A 94 6.86 5.12 -10.52
C ARG A 94 8.26 5.17 -9.90
N PHE A 95 8.42 4.68 -8.67
CA PHE A 95 9.69 4.58 -7.94
C PHE A 95 10.22 3.14 -7.90
N GLY A 96 9.56 2.20 -8.57
CA GLY A 96 9.90 0.77 -8.51
C GLY A 96 9.44 0.09 -7.23
N ILE A 97 8.53 0.70 -6.46
CA ILE A 97 7.99 0.16 -5.21
C ILE A 97 6.72 -0.62 -5.51
N VAL A 98 6.72 -1.93 -5.24
CA VAL A 98 5.55 -2.79 -5.37
C VAL A 98 4.81 -2.89 -4.04
N CYS A 99 3.55 -2.46 -4.02
CA CYS A 99 2.71 -2.53 -2.84
C CYS A 99 1.86 -3.80 -2.81
N ARG A 100 1.67 -4.34 -1.61
CA ARG A 100 0.65 -5.35 -1.37
C ARG A 100 -0.65 -4.66 -0.96
N LEU A 101 -1.67 -4.76 -1.82
CA LEU A 101 -3.01 -4.29 -1.50
C LEU A 101 -3.73 -5.33 -0.63
N ARG A 102 -4.33 -4.88 0.46
CA ARG A 102 -5.11 -5.75 1.37
C ARG A 102 -6.42 -5.08 1.74
N HIS A 103 -7.47 -5.89 1.80
CA HIS A 103 -8.71 -5.52 2.47
C HIS A 103 -8.64 -5.98 3.93
N VAL A 104 -8.80 -5.06 4.87
CA VAL A 104 -8.86 -5.35 6.30
C VAL A 104 -10.30 -5.31 6.75
N SER A 105 -10.85 -6.47 7.09
CA SER A 105 -12.22 -6.60 7.59
C SER A 105 -12.31 -6.10 9.03
N GLN A 106 -13.44 -5.48 9.37
CA GLN A 106 -13.77 -5.06 10.73
C GLN A 106 -15.11 -5.68 11.12
N ALA A 107 -15.17 -6.28 12.29
CA ALA A 107 -16.41 -6.81 12.83
C ALA A 107 -17.47 -5.70 12.92
N GLY A 108 -18.64 -5.92 12.30
CA GLY A 108 -19.74 -4.93 12.26
C GLY A 108 -19.52 -3.74 11.32
N GLY A 109 -18.43 -3.73 10.52
CA GLY A 109 -18.10 -2.63 9.60
C GLY A 109 -17.69 -3.12 8.20
N GLN A 110 -17.60 -2.17 7.28
CA GLN A 110 -17.21 -2.48 5.89
C GLN A 110 -15.69 -2.60 5.69
N GLY A 111 -14.87 -2.45 6.74
CA GLY A 111 -13.42 -2.50 6.66
C GLY A 111 -12.78 -1.34 5.89
N TRP A 112 -11.49 -1.49 5.61
CA TRP A 112 -10.67 -0.53 4.87
C TRP A 112 -9.62 -1.25 4.03
N TYR A 113 -8.92 -0.51 3.18
CA TYR A 113 -7.85 -1.01 2.33
C TYR A 113 -6.51 -0.47 2.80
N THR A 114 -5.46 -1.28 2.66
CA THR A 114 -4.09 -0.83 2.87
C THR A 114 -3.24 -1.08 1.62
N ALA A 115 -2.36 -0.13 1.31
CA ALA A 115 -1.25 -0.30 0.39
C ALA A 115 0.02 -0.44 1.24
N ASP A 116 0.48 -1.67 1.40
CA ASP A 116 1.65 -2.01 2.24
C ASP A 116 2.92 -2.04 1.39
N VAL A 117 3.91 -1.23 1.75
CA VAL A 117 5.26 -1.32 1.19
C VAL A 117 5.99 -2.46 1.89
N SER A 118 6.15 -3.57 1.18
CA SER A 118 6.70 -4.82 1.72
C SER A 118 8.10 -5.09 1.17
N GLY A 119 8.95 -5.69 2.00
CA GLY A 119 10.33 -5.97 1.63
C GLY A 119 11.30 -4.84 1.99
N VAL A 120 12.52 -5.24 2.39
CA VAL A 120 13.57 -4.33 2.86
C VAL A 120 13.93 -3.31 1.78
N GLN A 121 14.09 -3.78 0.54
CA GLN A 121 14.51 -2.95 -0.58
C GLN A 121 13.48 -1.85 -0.88
N ASP A 122 12.19 -2.22 -1.01
CA ASP A 122 11.12 -1.28 -1.30
C ASP A 122 10.93 -0.27 -0.17
N GLN A 123 11.07 -0.72 1.09
CA GLN A 123 11.02 0.15 2.25
C GLN A 123 12.17 1.16 2.25
N LEU A 124 13.39 0.75 1.90
CA LEU A 124 14.53 1.67 1.77
C LEU A 124 14.32 2.67 0.62
N ILE A 125 13.84 2.20 -0.54
CA ILE A 125 13.49 3.09 -1.67
C ILE A 125 12.43 4.11 -1.25
N PHE A 126 11.41 3.67 -0.51
CA PHE A 126 10.38 4.57 0.00
C PHE A 126 10.98 5.67 0.90
N LEU A 127 11.86 5.30 1.84
CA LEU A 127 12.52 6.27 2.73
C LEU A 127 13.39 7.27 1.97
N ASP A 128 14.02 6.82 0.87
CA ASP A 128 14.93 7.67 0.07
C ASP A 128 14.17 8.58 -0.90
N LYS A 129 13.17 8.06 -1.59
CA LYS A 129 12.50 8.77 -2.69
C LYS A 129 11.26 9.53 -2.23
N VAL A 130 10.48 8.96 -1.33
CA VAL A 130 9.23 9.54 -0.81
C VAL A 130 9.47 10.21 0.54
N GLY A 131 9.85 9.44 1.56
CA GLY A 131 10.00 9.92 2.94
C GLY A 131 8.67 10.34 3.58
N VAL A 132 8.77 11.04 4.72
CA VAL A 132 7.60 11.54 5.46
C VAL A 132 7.88 12.92 6.04
N PHE A 133 6.81 13.60 6.49
CA PHE A 133 6.86 14.83 7.26
C PHE A 133 6.43 14.61 8.72
N GLY A 134 6.67 15.62 9.53
CA GLY A 134 6.18 15.70 10.91
C GLY A 134 6.89 14.73 11.86
N ASP A 135 6.19 14.30 12.90
CA ASP A 135 6.73 13.49 14.00
C ASP A 135 7.27 12.12 13.56
N GLN A 136 6.80 11.61 12.43
CA GLN A 136 7.30 10.36 11.86
C GLN A 136 8.75 10.49 11.40
N GLN A 137 9.20 11.69 11.05
CA GLN A 137 10.55 11.95 10.56
C GLN A 137 11.63 11.61 11.60
N ALA A 138 11.36 11.85 12.88
CA ALA A 138 12.28 11.53 13.98
C ALA A 138 12.59 10.03 14.10
N ARG A 139 11.71 9.14 13.58
CA ARG A 139 11.88 7.69 13.63
C ARG A 139 12.71 7.13 12.47
N LEU A 140 12.90 7.90 11.40
CA LEU A 140 13.54 7.41 10.18
C LEU A 140 14.96 6.88 10.38
N PRO A 141 15.85 7.51 11.18
CA PRO A 141 17.20 6.99 11.39
C PRO A 141 17.21 5.59 12.01
N ALA A 142 16.39 5.36 13.05
CA ALA A 142 16.28 4.05 13.70
C ALA A 142 15.71 2.99 12.74
N ILE A 143 14.68 3.33 11.97
CA ILE A 143 14.06 2.45 10.98
C ILE A 143 15.08 2.08 9.90
N ARG A 144 15.80 3.05 9.38
CA ARG A 144 16.84 2.84 8.36
C ARG A 144 17.94 1.92 8.88
N SER A 145 18.43 2.14 10.09
CA SER A 145 19.43 1.28 10.72
C SER A 145 18.98 -0.17 10.80
N VAL A 146 17.74 -0.40 11.22
CA VAL A 146 17.16 -1.76 11.29
C VAL A 146 17.04 -2.38 9.91
N LEU A 147 16.61 -1.63 8.89
CA LEU A 147 16.45 -2.15 7.54
C LEU A 147 17.78 -2.50 6.89
N THR A 148 18.82 -1.69 7.07
CA THR A 148 20.16 -1.94 6.49
C THR A 148 20.88 -3.12 7.11
N GLN A 149 20.56 -3.46 8.37
CA GLN A 149 21.14 -4.62 9.08
C GLN A 149 20.42 -5.93 8.76
N ARG A 150 19.24 -5.88 8.14
CA ARG A 150 18.49 -7.09 7.79
C ARG A 150 19.06 -7.74 6.54
N ALA A 151 19.21 -9.07 6.61
CA ALA A 151 19.44 -9.87 5.42
C ALA A 151 18.25 -9.66 4.45
N VAL A 152 18.56 -9.32 3.20
CA VAL A 152 17.55 -9.21 2.16
C VAL A 152 16.98 -10.61 1.92
N ASN A 153 15.66 -10.76 2.13
CA ASN A 153 14.99 -11.98 1.71
C ASN A 153 14.94 -11.99 0.19
N THR A 154 15.68 -12.91 -0.43
CA THR A 154 15.77 -13.06 -1.88
C THR A 154 14.52 -13.67 -2.52
N ASN A 155 13.52 -14.06 -1.73
CA ASN A 155 12.23 -14.55 -2.21
C ASN A 155 11.35 -13.38 -2.72
N VAL A 156 11.80 -12.70 -3.77
CA VAL A 156 11.12 -11.55 -4.36
C VAL A 156 10.13 -11.92 -5.45
N ASP A 157 10.26 -13.10 -6.05
CA ASP A 157 9.37 -13.60 -7.09
C ASP A 157 8.20 -14.37 -6.47
N THR A 158 7.19 -13.64 -5.99
CA THR A 158 5.94 -14.27 -5.54
C THR A 158 4.98 -14.39 -6.72
N LEU A 159 4.54 -15.62 -6.99
CA LEU A 159 3.48 -15.86 -7.96
C LEU A 159 2.13 -15.38 -7.38
N PRO A 160 1.25 -14.79 -8.21
CA PRO A 160 -0.12 -14.49 -7.79
C PRO A 160 -0.85 -15.75 -7.30
N ASN A 161 -1.71 -15.62 -6.28
CA ASN A 161 -2.43 -16.77 -5.69
C ASN A 161 -3.28 -17.51 -6.72
N GLU A 162 -3.83 -16.80 -7.69
CA GLU A 162 -4.66 -17.35 -8.78
C GLU A 162 -3.91 -18.41 -9.60
N VAL A 163 -2.59 -18.27 -9.74
CA VAL A 163 -1.75 -19.30 -10.41
C VAL A 163 -1.80 -20.63 -9.66
N PHE A 164 -1.83 -20.59 -8.32
CA PHE A 164 -1.90 -21.81 -7.51
C PHE A 164 -3.26 -22.51 -7.64
N ASP A 165 -4.35 -21.77 -7.84
CA ASP A 165 -5.66 -22.36 -8.09
C ASP A 165 -5.70 -23.10 -9.43
N HIS A 166 -5.12 -22.52 -10.47
CA HIS A 166 -4.91 -23.22 -11.75
C HIS A 166 -4.05 -24.47 -11.62
N ILE A 167 -2.96 -24.40 -10.84
CA ILE A 167 -2.09 -25.57 -10.61
C ILE A 167 -2.87 -26.66 -9.88
N LYS A 168 -3.62 -26.33 -8.81
CA LYS A 168 -4.43 -27.28 -8.06
C LYS A 168 -5.48 -27.96 -8.94
N ALA A 169 -6.20 -27.18 -9.77
CA ALA A 169 -7.17 -27.72 -10.72
C ALA A 169 -6.50 -28.73 -11.69
N ARG A 170 -5.38 -28.36 -12.30
CA ARG A 170 -4.63 -29.24 -13.21
C ARG A 170 -4.07 -30.50 -12.52
N MET A 171 -3.64 -30.39 -11.26
CA MET A 171 -3.22 -31.54 -10.47
C MET A 171 -4.39 -32.49 -10.24
N HIS A 172 -5.56 -31.96 -9.89
CA HIS A 172 -6.79 -32.74 -9.70
C HIS A 172 -7.17 -33.48 -10.98
N ASP A 173 -7.26 -32.79 -12.12
CA ASP A 173 -7.63 -33.35 -13.43
C ASP A 173 -6.71 -34.51 -13.87
N ARG A 174 -5.45 -34.45 -13.44
CA ARG A 174 -4.43 -35.46 -13.78
C ARG A 174 -4.19 -36.52 -12.70
N GLY A 175 -4.97 -36.47 -11.61
CA GLY A 175 -4.79 -37.39 -10.47
C GLY A 175 -3.43 -37.24 -9.78
N ILE A 176 -2.80 -36.07 -9.85
CA ILE A 176 -1.52 -35.79 -9.24
C ILE A 176 -1.73 -35.32 -7.81
N THR A 177 -1.31 -36.13 -6.84
CA THR A 177 -1.34 -35.73 -5.42
C THR A 177 -0.17 -34.81 -5.09
N HIS A 178 -0.31 -34.00 -4.01
CA HIS A 178 0.79 -33.16 -3.51
C HIS A 178 2.06 -33.95 -3.22
N ARG A 179 1.92 -35.19 -2.69
CA ARG A 179 3.06 -36.11 -2.46
C ARG A 179 3.76 -36.47 -3.77
N ARG A 180 3.01 -36.82 -4.82
CA ARG A 180 3.56 -37.13 -6.15
C ARG A 180 4.24 -35.88 -6.75
N MET A 181 3.66 -34.68 -6.60
CA MET A 181 4.29 -33.46 -7.04
C MET A 181 5.63 -33.19 -6.32
N ALA A 182 5.70 -33.39 -5.00
CA ALA A 182 6.93 -33.26 -4.24
C ALA A 182 8.00 -34.24 -4.71
N ALA A 183 7.62 -35.51 -4.96
CA ALA A 183 8.51 -36.52 -5.49
C ALA A 183 9.06 -36.14 -6.89
N MET A 184 8.20 -35.62 -7.78
CA MET A 184 8.62 -35.15 -9.12
C MET A 184 9.61 -33.99 -9.05
N ARG A 185 9.51 -33.13 -8.01
CA ARG A 185 10.43 -32.03 -7.77
C ARG A 185 11.73 -32.45 -7.05
N GLY A 186 11.83 -33.69 -6.60
CA GLY A 186 12.96 -34.13 -5.78
C GLY A 186 13.00 -33.51 -4.38
N THR A 187 11.85 -33.05 -3.85
CA THR A 187 11.76 -32.40 -2.54
C THR A 187 11.01 -33.28 -1.55
N ALA A 188 11.34 -33.14 -0.24
CA ALA A 188 10.59 -33.82 0.80
C ALA A 188 9.14 -33.26 0.86
N TYR A 189 8.17 -34.16 1.09
CA TYR A 189 6.78 -33.75 1.29
C TYR A 189 6.58 -33.27 2.72
N GLY A 190 6.40 -31.94 2.88
CA GLY A 190 6.20 -31.30 4.18
C GLY A 190 4.74 -31.26 4.69
N GLY A 191 3.83 -32.02 4.07
CA GLY A 191 2.40 -31.99 4.38
C GLY A 191 1.63 -30.94 3.58
N SER A 192 0.30 -30.88 3.76
CA SER A 192 -0.59 -29.93 3.06
C SER A 192 -0.35 -28.46 3.43
N ALA A 193 0.30 -28.18 4.56
CA ALA A 193 0.59 -26.82 5.01
C ALA A 193 1.53 -26.03 4.08
N HIS A 194 2.37 -26.71 3.28
CA HIS A 194 3.23 -26.06 2.28
C HIS A 194 2.47 -25.50 1.07
N PHE A 195 1.18 -25.80 0.93
CA PHE A 195 0.32 -25.34 -0.16
C PHE A 195 -0.95 -24.63 0.35
N ALA A 196 -1.03 -24.39 1.67
CA ALA A 196 -2.04 -23.55 2.29
C ALA A 196 -1.56 -22.09 2.24
N PHE A 197 -1.91 -21.40 1.16
CA PHE A 197 -1.71 -19.97 0.99
C PHE A 197 -3.02 -19.23 1.19
#